data_a1917dc772a683a4fa8b461de1c3a7a2
#
_entry.id   a1917dc772a683a4fa8b461de1c3a7a2
#
_cell.length_a   1.000
_cell.length_b   1.000
_cell.length_c   1.000
_cell.angle_alpha   90.00
_cell.angle_beta   90.00
_cell.angle_gamma   90.00
#
_symmetry.space_group_name_H-M   'P 1'
#
loop_
_entity.id
_entity.type
_entity.pdbx_description
1 polymer ?
#
loop_
_entity_poly.entity_id
_entity_poly.type
_entity_poly.pdbx_seq_one_letter_code
_entity_poly.pdbx_strand_id
1 'polypeptide(L)'
;MTRSATQTLNHPGHLTEVREDPTPVHAADRPDSAWWRQAVIYQIYPRSWADSDGDGIGDLPGITSRLPHLRALGVDAIWLSPFYTSPQADAGYDVADYRDIDPIFGSLRDADAMIARAHELDLKVIVDMVPNHSSDEHEWFQAALAAGPGSAERERYMFREGRGEHGELPPNNWESVFGGAAWTRVTEADGKPGQWYLHIFDTKQPDFNWEHPEVRAEFESILRFWLDRGVDGFRVDVAHGLIKEQGLPDTEEERTTMLGHSEHEHGPEGLHEHPLVEEAPRIDHTKRSPMWDQDGVHEIYRAWRQILESYGAPDRILCAEAWVEPQERAVAYVRPDEMHQAFNFDFLTASWTAEDLRTVITSSLHAADSVGAPSTWVLSNHDVVRHASRLGFAPGTPRMNGISATDPQPDRALGLRRARAATALMLALPGGAYIYQGEELGLPDSTDMPAEFRQDPTFARTHGAETGRDGCRVPIPWTSTGPSLGFGPSASTWLPQPDVYADYAVDRQEGVAGSTLELYRSLLAARRELSLGTGSLTWVEGYAGDVVALTNGSSRRDRVVVVANLGADAVALPEGAEVIVASGPLADGLVPTDTTVWARWS
;
A
#
# COMPACT_ATOMS: atom_id res chain seq x y z
N MET A 1 -62.85 38.79 1.41
CA MET A 1 -61.75 38.73 2.38
C MET A 1 -60.88 37.55 1.97
N THR A 2 -59.92 37.79 1.11
CA THR A 2 -58.99 36.81 0.52
C THR A 2 -57.73 36.89 1.32
N ARG A 3 -57.34 35.79 2.03
CA ARG A 3 -56.04 35.65 2.68
C ARG A 3 -55.06 35.16 1.66
N SER A 4 -54.05 35.97 1.39
CA SER A 4 -52.85 35.61 0.63
C SER A 4 -52.02 34.61 1.43
N ALA A 5 -51.72 33.44 0.84
CA ALA A 5 -50.77 32.48 1.37
C ALA A 5 -49.38 32.92 0.91
N THR A 6 -48.57 33.35 1.84
CA THR A 6 -47.14 33.58 1.63
C THR A 6 -46.45 32.22 1.61
N GLN A 7 -46.00 31.80 0.44
CA GLN A 7 -45.04 30.67 0.32
C GLN A 7 -43.69 31.14 0.87
N THR A 8 -43.30 30.60 2.00
CA THR A 8 -41.92 30.66 2.49
C THR A 8 -41.10 29.69 1.60
N LEU A 9 -40.27 30.28 0.77
CA LEU A 9 -39.18 29.53 0.09
C LEU A 9 -38.23 29.05 1.18
N ASN A 10 -38.15 27.73 1.37
CA ASN A 10 -37.08 27.10 2.13
C ASN A 10 -35.77 27.36 1.40
N HIS A 11 -34.89 28.16 1.98
CA HIS A 11 -33.51 28.25 1.58
C HIS A 11 -32.81 26.91 1.97
N PRO A 12 -32.09 26.28 1.07
CA PRO A 12 -31.22 25.14 1.43
C PRO A 12 -30.02 25.69 2.23
N GLY A 13 -29.75 25.12 3.39
CA GLY A 13 -28.52 25.32 4.12
C GLY A 13 -28.57 26.02 5.48
N HIS A 14 -29.56 25.74 6.32
CA HIS A 14 -29.35 25.95 7.76
C HIS A 14 -28.54 24.79 8.29
N LEU A 15 -27.20 24.99 8.43
CA LEU A 15 -26.40 24.19 9.31
C LEU A 15 -27.03 24.26 10.71
N THR A 16 -27.37 23.12 11.29
CA THR A 16 -27.42 22.96 12.74
C THR A 16 -26.07 23.44 13.26
N GLU A 17 -26.03 24.16 14.37
CA GLU A 17 -24.81 24.72 14.94
C GLU A 17 -23.63 23.73 14.81
N VAL A 18 -22.63 24.06 13.99
CA VAL A 18 -21.45 23.23 13.77
C VAL A 18 -20.61 23.26 15.04
N ARG A 19 -20.35 22.11 15.62
CA ARG A 19 -19.61 21.98 16.88
C ARG A 19 -18.72 20.74 16.88
N GLU A 20 -17.66 20.79 17.68
CA GLU A 20 -16.86 19.60 17.98
C GLU A 20 -17.62 18.62 18.87
N ASP A 21 -17.44 17.32 18.61
CA ASP A 21 -17.79 16.29 19.57
C ASP A 21 -16.94 16.49 20.84
N PRO A 22 -17.54 16.44 22.04
CA PRO A 22 -16.77 16.58 23.27
C PRO A 22 -15.76 15.44 23.50
N THR A 23 -15.89 14.32 22.79
CA THR A 23 -15.05 13.12 22.97
C THR A 23 -14.04 13.01 21.81
N PRO A 24 -12.73 13.15 22.06
CA PRO A 24 -11.73 12.93 21.03
C PRO A 24 -11.66 11.44 20.63
N VAL A 25 -11.51 11.19 19.35
CA VAL A 25 -11.27 9.83 18.81
C VAL A 25 -9.82 9.40 19.06
N HIS A 26 -8.89 10.38 19.00
CA HIS A 26 -7.46 10.15 19.18
C HIS A 26 -6.85 11.34 19.93
N ALA A 27 -5.98 11.06 20.88
CA ALA A 27 -5.23 12.08 21.62
C ALA A 27 -3.90 12.40 20.92
N ALA A 28 -3.49 13.67 20.99
CA ALA A 28 -2.21 14.08 20.40
C ALA A 28 -1.03 13.33 21.01
N ASP A 29 -0.06 12.99 20.18
CA ASP A 29 1.22 12.42 20.57
C ASP A 29 2.04 13.41 21.44
N ARG A 30 3.06 12.88 22.12
CA ARG A 30 4.01 13.74 22.87
C ARG A 30 4.84 14.60 21.89
N PRO A 31 5.26 15.80 22.30
CA PRO A 31 6.06 16.68 21.44
C PRO A 31 7.40 16.10 20.97
N ASP A 32 7.96 15.12 21.69
CA ASP A 32 9.19 14.40 21.40
C ASP A 32 8.99 13.06 20.71
N SER A 33 7.85 12.90 20.04
CA SER A 33 7.51 11.67 19.31
C SER A 33 8.57 11.34 18.25
N ALA A 34 8.86 10.04 18.11
CA ALA A 34 9.80 9.52 17.13
C ALA A 34 9.39 9.91 15.69
N TRP A 35 10.38 10.19 14.83
CA TRP A 35 10.16 10.69 13.47
C TRP A 35 9.17 9.88 12.65
N TRP A 36 9.22 8.57 12.78
CA TRP A 36 8.41 7.61 12.00
C TRP A 36 6.92 7.65 12.33
N ARG A 37 6.53 8.18 13.51
CA ARG A 37 5.11 8.23 13.92
C ARG A 37 4.27 9.13 13.03
N GLN A 38 4.87 10.15 12.42
CA GLN A 38 4.20 11.15 11.58
C GLN A 38 4.73 11.23 10.16
N ALA A 39 5.76 10.44 9.84
CA ALA A 39 6.47 10.53 8.57
C ALA A 39 5.54 10.30 7.38
N VAL A 40 5.78 11.04 6.32
CA VAL A 40 5.25 10.75 5.00
C VAL A 40 6.35 10.09 4.18
N ILE A 41 6.10 8.85 3.77
CA ILE A 41 7.05 7.98 3.10
C ILE A 41 6.59 7.80 1.65
N TYR A 42 7.51 8.01 0.71
CA TYR A 42 7.23 7.91 -0.71
C TYR A 42 7.74 6.58 -1.27
N GLN A 43 6.85 5.77 -1.82
CA GLN A 43 7.22 4.51 -2.46
C GLN A 43 7.75 4.76 -3.87
N ILE A 44 8.95 4.30 -4.13
CA ILE A 44 9.58 4.21 -5.44
C ILE A 44 9.53 2.75 -5.91
N TYR A 45 8.96 2.53 -7.09
CA TYR A 45 9.06 1.28 -7.83
C TYR A 45 10.23 1.41 -8.81
N PRO A 46 11.42 0.83 -8.51
CA PRO A 46 12.67 1.16 -9.20
C PRO A 46 12.57 1.10 -10.72
N ARG A 47 12.00 0.03 -11.26
CA ARG A 47 11.86 -0.22 -12.70
C ARG A 47 11.12 0.87 -13.46
N SER A 48 10.30 1.66 -12.78
CA SER A 48 9.39 2.65 -13.36
C SER A 48 9.64 4.08 -12.92
N TRP A 49 10.74 4.35 -12.22
CA TRP A 49 11.02 5.67 -11.69
C TRP A 49 11.81 6.55 -12.67
N ALA A 50 13.03 6.14 -13.00
CA ALA A 50 13.86 6.83 -13.99
C ALA A 50 14.95 5.87 -14.49
N ASP A 51 15.14 5.85 -15.80
CA ASP A 51 16.14 5.07 -16.52
C ASP A 51 17.33 5.98 -16.87
N SER A 52 18.53 5.65 -16.38
CA SER A 52 19.72 6.48 -16.61
C SER A 52 20.55 6.07 -17.81
N ASP A 53 20.49 4.80 -18.23
CA ASP A 53 21.34 4.23 -19.27
C ASP A 53 20.61 3.96 -20.61
N GLY A 54 19.28 3.99 -20.61
CA GLY A 54 18.45 3.94 -21.81
C GLY A 54 18.03 2.54 -22.24
N ASP A 55 18.10 1.57 -21.35
CA ASP A 55 17.65 0.20 -21.64
C ASP A 55 16.12 0.03 -21.53
N GLY A 56 15.44 1.00 -20.94
CA GLY A 56 13.98 1.04 -20.74
C GLY A 56 13.53 0.57 -19.37
N ILE A 57 14.47 0.31 -18.47
CA ILE A 57 14.22 -0.08 -17.06
C ILE A 57 14.81 1.00 -16.16
N GLY A 58 14.05 1.46 -15.17
CA GLY A 58 14.57 2.40 -14.18
C GLY A 58 15.63 1.77 -13.29
N ASP A 59 16.59 2.58 -12.83
CA ASP A 59 17.78 2.13 -12.13
C ASP A 59 18.15 3.03 -10.94
N LEU A 60 19.10 2.59 -10.10
CA LEU A 60 19.55 3.33 -8.90
C LEU A 60 20.21 4.68 -9.22
N PRO A 61 21.05 4.81 -10.29
CA PRO A 61 21.53 6.12 -10.71
C PRO A 61 20.41 7.05 -11.16
N GLY A 62 19.41 6.55 -11.87
CA GLY A 62 18.21 7.29 -12.25
C GLY A 62 17.41 7.77 -11.03
N ILE A 63 17.19 6.88 -10.04
CA ILE A 63 16.59 7.24 -8.76
C ILE A 63 17.39 8.36 -8.10
N THR A 64 18.69 8.19 -7.97
CA THR A 64 19.60 9.16 -7.34
C THR A 64 19.49 10.54 -7.97
N SER A 65 19.38 10.60 -9.29
CA SER A 65 19.26 11.86 -10.05
C SER A 65 17.97 12.62 -9.76
N ARG A 66 16.89 11.90 -9.36
CA ARG A 66 15.55 12.45 -9.13
C ARG A 66 15.20 12.65 -7.64
N LEU A 67 16.07 12.28 -6.70
CA LEU A 67 15.84 12.53 -5.26
C LEU A 67 15.55 14.00 -4.91
N PRO A 68 16.13 15.02 -5.59
CA PRO A 68 15.75 16.42 -5.35
C PRO A 68 14.27 16.73 -5.58
N HIS A 69 13.58 16.02 -6.49
CA HIS A 69 12.13 16.15 -6.67
C HIS A 69 11.37 15.76 -5.40
N LEU A 70 11.75 14.66 -4.76
CA LEU A 70 11.12 14.17 -3.52
C LEU A 70 11.39 15.09 -2.33
N ARG A 71 12.61 15.65 -2.24
CA ARG A 71 12.90 16.70 -1.25
C ARG A 71 12.02 17.94 -1.47
N ALA A 72 11.84 18.36 -2.72
CA ALA A 72 10.97 19.50 -3.08
C ALA A 72 9.48 19.18 -2.87
N LEU A 73 9.07 17.92 -3.05
CA LEU A 73 7.72 17.45 -2.74
C LEU A 73 7.43 17.58 -1.23
N GLY A 74 8.43 17.31 -0.40
CA GLY A 74 8.32 17.49 1.05
C GLY A 74 8.06 16.21 1.83
N VAL A 75 8.39 15.04 1.31
CA VAL A 75 8.33 13.76 2.04
C VAL A 75 9.51 13.62 3.00
N ASP A 76 9.41 12.69 3.96
CA ASP A 76 10.40 12.48 5.02
C ASP A 76 11.32 11.29 4.73
N ALA A 77 10.83 10.33 3.97
CA ALA A 77 11.55 9.11 3.61
C ALA A 77 11.15 8.59 2.23
N ILE A 78 11.99 7.74 1.67
CA ILE A 78 11.68 6.91 0.51
C ILE A 78 11.60 5.45 0.92
N TRP A 79 10.72 4.70 0.30
CA TRP A 79 10.68 3.25 0.34
C TRP A 79 10.89 2.71 -1.09
N LEU A 80 11.90 1.85 -1.27
CA LEU A 80 12.19 1.21 -2.54
C LEU A 80 11.63 -0.22 -2.54
N SER A 81 10.80 -0.55 -3.53
CA SER A 81 10.47 -1.95 -3.84
C SER A 81 11.73 -2.72 -4.22
N PRO A 82 11.75 -4.07 -4.22
CA PRO A 82 12.98 -4.85 -4.33
C PRO A 82 13.84 -4.47 -5.53
N PHE A 83 15.14 -4.38 -5.29
CA PHE A 83 16.19 -4.10 -6.28
C PHE A 83 17.37 -5.10 -6.17
N TYR A 84 17.16 -6.15 -5.39
CA TYR A 84 18.13 -7.24 -5.18
C TYR A 84 18.28 -8.08 -6.44
N THR A 85 19.37 -8.89 -6.49
CA THR A 85 19.56 -9.87 -7.57
C THR A 85 18.35 -10.80 -7.66
N SER A 86 17.72 -10.86 -8.83
CA SER A 86 16.49 -11.59 -9.07
C SER A 86 16.36 -12.00 -10.53
N PRO A 87 15.85 -13.21 -10.85
CA PRO A 87 15.44 -13.57 -12.22
C PRO A 87 14.24 -12.78 -12.74
N GLN A 88 13.62 -11.95 -11.89
CA GLN A 88 12.51 -11.08 -12.23
C GLN A 88 11.21 -11.80 -12.60
N ALA A 89 10.98 -12.99 -12.05
CA ALA A 89 9.73 -13.73 -12.26
C ALA A 89 8.51 -13.02 -11.66
N ASP A 90 8.73 -12.30 -10.54
CA ASP A 90 7.74 -11.39 -9.93
C ASP A 90 8.37 -9.99 -9.70
N ALA A 91 8.98 -9.45 -10.74
CA ALA A 91 9.49 -8.07 -10.79
C ALA A 91 10.40 -7.69 -9.59
N GLY A 92 11.21 -8.64 -9.11
CA GLY A 92 12.17 -8.46 -8.02
C GLY A 92 11.76 -9.08 -6.69
N TYR A 93 10.50 -9.49 -6.51
CA TYR A 93 10.07 -10.20 -5.30
C TYR A 93 10.51 -11.66 -5.24
N ASP A 94 11.06 -12.21 -6.31
CA ASP A 94 11.76 -13.51 -6.38
C ASP A 94 13.28 -13.31 -6.18
N VAL A 95 13.70 -13.08 -4.93
CA VAL A 95 15.07 -12.70 -4.58
C VAL A 95 16.02 -13.88 -4.63
N ALA A 96 17.07 -13.78 -5.45
CA ALA A 96 18.14 -14.78 -5.55
C ALA A 96 19.36 -14.47 -4.66
N ASP A 97 19.66 -13.20 -4.40
CA ASP A 97 20.66 -12.76 -3.43
C ASP A 97 20.22 -11.46 -2.75
N TYR A 98 20.02 -11.52 -1.42
CA TYR A 98 19.57 -10.39 -0.61
C TYR A 98 20.67 -9.36 -0.31
N ARG A 99 21.94 -9.66 -0.65
CA ARG A 99 23.10 -8.81 -0.33
C ARG A 99 23.75 -8.20 -1.55
N ASP A 100 23.19 -8.43 -2.74
CA ASP A 100 23.67 -7.81 -3.97
C ASP A 100 22.53 -7.15 -4.74
N ILE A 101 22.90 -6.28 -5.65
CA ILE A 101 21.98 -5.52 -6.50
C ILE A 101 21.84 -6.26 -7.84
N ASP A 102 20.61 -6.37 -8.34
CA ASP A 102 20.41 -6.87 -9.69
C ASP A 102 21.12 -5.95 -10.70
N PRO A 103 21.93 -6.51 -11.61
CA PRO A 103 22.64 -5.72 -12.61
C PRO A 103 21.78 -4.76 -13.44
N ILE A 104 20.48 -5.06 -13.59
CA ILE A 104 19.53 -4.16 -14.29
C ILE A 104 19.27 -2.86 -13.50
N PHE A 105 19.53 -2.85 -12.19
CA PHE A 105 19.36 -1.66 -11.35
C PHE A 105 20.68 -0.98 -11.00
N GLY A 106 21.83 -1.60 -11.30
CA GLY A 106 23.15 -1.08 -11.01
C GLY A 106 23.99 -1.99 -10.11
N SER A 107 24.62 -1.44 -9.09
CA SER A 107 25.53 -2.15 -8.21
C SER A 107 25.38 -1.71 -6.74
N LEU A 108 25.99 -2.46 -5.81
CA LEU A 108 26.09 -2.04 -4.39
C LEU A 108 26.69 -0.65 -4.21
N ARG A 109 27.61 -0.23 -5.10
CA ARG A 109 28.17 1.11 -5.09
C ARG A 109 27.12 2.18 -5.41
N ASP A 110 26.22 1.87 -6.35
CA ASP A 110 25.14 2.78 -6.73
C ASP A 110 24.08 2.85 -5.61
N ALA A 111 23.81 1.74 -4.93
CA ALA A 111 22.97 1.73 -3.73
C ALA A 111 23.58 2.58 -2.61
N ASP A 112 24.87 2.42 -2.30
CA ASP A 112 25.58 3.25 -1.30
C ASP A 112 25.51 4.74 -1.66
N ALA A 113 25.70 5.08 -2.96
CA ALA A 113 25.62 6.46 -3.44
C ALA A 113 24.21 7.05 -3.33
N MET A 114 23.19 6.24 -3.63
CA MET A 114 21.79 6.62 -3.50
C MET A 114 21.41 6.89 -2.03
N ILE A 115 21.79 5.99 -1.11
CA ILE A 115 21.57 6.16 0.34
C ILE A 115 22.24 7.44 0.84
N ALA A 116 23.53 7.64 0.51
CA ALA A 116 24.26 8.84 0.90
C ALA A 116 23.59 10.11 0.36
N ARG A 117 23.15 10.10 -0.90
CA ARG A 117 22.47 11.23 -1.53
C ARG A 117 21.12 11.53 -0.90
N ALA A 118 20.36 10.50 -0.55
CA ALA A 118 19.08 10.65 0.17
C ALA A 118 19.33 11.36 1.53
N HIS A 119 20.31 10.90 2.30
CA HIS A 119 20.66 11.50 3.58
C HIS A 119 21.15 12.96 3.46
N GLU A 120 21.93 13.29 2.41
CA GLU A 120 22.30 14.69 2.11
C GLU A 120 21.08 15.60 1.88
N LEU A 121 19.98 15.02 1.43
CA LEU A 121 18.71 15.71 1.19
C LEU A 121 17.72 15.61 2.37
N ASP A 122 18.18 15.15 3.54
CA ASP A 122 17.34 14.86 4.72
C ASP A 122 16.21 13.88 4.42
N LEU A 123 16.39 12.95 3.51
CA LEU A 123 15.46 11.84 3.22
C LEU A 123 15.99 10.56 3.86
N LYS A 124 15.15 9.86 4.59
CA LYS A 124 15.45 8.51 5.09
C LYS A 124 15.21 7.47 4.03
N VAL A 125 15.87 6.32 4.15
CA VAL A 125 15.80 5.23 3.18
C VAL A 125 15.27 3.97 3.83
N ILE A 126 14.16 3.47 3.31
CA ILE A 126 13.53 2.21 3.68
C ILE A 126 13.65 1.29 2.47
N VAL A 127 14.11 0.05 2.67
CA VAL A 127 14.20 -0.95 1.61
C VAL A 127 13.21 -2.09 1.87
N ASP A 128 12.80 -2.76 0.81
CA ASP A 128 11.92 -3.92 0.95
C ASP A 128 12.70 -5.12 1.51
N MET A 129 12.07 -5.89 2.37
CA MET A 129 12.57 -7.17 2.86
C MET A 129 11.53 -8.23 2.52
N VAL A 130 11.92 -9.22 1.71
CA VAL A 130 11.05 -10.28 1.20
C VAL A 130 11.37 -11.59 1.93
N PRO A 131 10.82 -11.82 3.14
CA PRO A 131 11.28 -12.92 3.97
C PRO A 131 10.46 -14.20 3.83
N ASN A 132 9.28 -14.17 3.20
CA ASN A 132 8.43 -15.36 3.11
C ASN A 132 9.02 -16.43 2.19
N HIS A 133 9.66 -16.03 1.11
CA HIS A 133 10.18 -16.92 0.05
C HIS A 133 11.46 -16.35 -0.55
N SER A 134 12.16 -17.17 -1.31
CA SER A 134 13.26 -16.73 -2.19
C SER A 134 12.93 -17.03 -3.65
N SER A 135 13.82 -16.63 -4.56
CA SER A 135 13.82 -17.19 -5.91
C SER A 135 14.13 -18.70 -5.89
N ASP A 136 13.62 -19.43 -6.86
CA ASP A 136 14.06 -20.81 -7.13
C ASP A 136 15.54 -20.85 -7.60
N GLU A 137 16.12 -19.72 -8.01
CA GLU A 137 17.55 -19.60 -8.34
C GLU A 137 18.44 -19.25 -7.13
N HIS A 138 17.86 -19.00 -5.96
CA HIS A 138 18.62 -18.76 -4.73
C HIS A 138 19.52 -19.97 -4.40
N GLU A 139 20.76 -19.69 -3.97
CA GLU A 139 21.77 -20.74 -3.72
C GLU A 139 21.26 -21.82 -2.74
N TRP A 140 20.49 -21.45 -1.73
CA TRP A 140 19.94 -22.39 -0.77
C TRP A 140 18.88 -23.31 -1.37
N PHE A 141 18.05 -22.81 -2.28
CA PHE A 141 17.05 -23.66 -2.93
C PHE A 141 17.70 -24.62 -3.91
N GLN A 142 18.70 -24.16 -4.66
CA GLN A 142 19.48 -25.03 -5.54
C GLN A 142 20.22 -26.12 -4.74
N ALA A 143 20.79 -25.77 -3.58
CA ALA A 143 21.39 -26.76 -2.67
C ALA A 143 20.34 -27.74 -2.12
N ALA A 144 19.15 -27.29 -1.77
CA ALA A 144 18.05 -28.13 -1.30
C ALA A 144 17.59 -29.15 -2.35
N LEU A 145 17.52 -28.74 -3.61
CA LEU A 145 17.22 -29.65 -4.74
C LEU A 145 18.33 -30.70 -4.93
N ALA A 146 19.58 -30.27 -4.88
CA ALA A 146 20.74 -31.16 -5.09
C ALA A 146 20.94 -32.16 -3.96
N ALA A 147 20.72 -31.77 -2.70
CA ALA A 147 20.95 -32.62 -1.53
C ALA A 147 19.84 -33.66 -1.30
N GLY A 148 18.61 -33.38 -1.75
CA GLY A 148 17.50 -34.34 -1.69
C GLY A 148 16.82 -34.48 -0.33
N PRO A 149 15.84 -35.38 -0.21
CA PRO A 149 15.01 -35.54 0.99
C PRO A 149 15.81 -35.87 2.25
N GLY A 150 15.45 -35.24 3.39
CA GLY A 150 16.09 -35.47 4.69
C GLY A 150 17.42 -34.76 4.88
N SER A 151 17.85 -33.91 3.96
CA SER A 151 19.06 -33.09 4.10
C SER A 151 18.75 -31.80 4.87
N ALA A 152 19.74 -31.24 5.57
CA ALA A 152 19.65 -29.98 6.25
C ALA A 152 19.38 -28.82 5.29
N GLU A 153 19.90 -28.87 4.08
CA GLU A 153 19.65 -27.89 3.02
C GLU A 153 18.19 -27.84 2.65
N ARG A 154 17.52 -29.01 2.55
CA ARG A 154 16.09 -29.09 2.19
C ARG A 154 15.18 -28.63 3.32
N GLU A 155 15.59 -28.81 4.58
CA GLU A 155 14.82 -28.37 5.73
C GLU A 155 14.68 -26.83 5.87
N ARG A 156 15.51 -26.05 5.14
CA ARG A 156 15.38 -24.58 5.07
C ARG A 156 14.15 -24.13 4.32
N TYR A 157 13.52 -25.00 3.54
CA TYR A 157 12.31 -24.72 2.76
C TYR A 157 11.16 -25.64 3.15
N MET A 158 9.96 -25.27 2.78
CA MET A 158 8.75 -26.04 3.07
C MET A 158 8.58 -27.20 2.09
N PHE A 159 9.32 -28.30 2.30
CA PHE A 159 9.15 -29.56 1.54
C PHE A 159 8.31 -30.56 2.30
N ARG A 160 7.40 -31.27 1.61
CA ARG A 160 6.56 -32.33 2.20
C ARG A 160 6.36 -33.48 1.23
N GLU A 161 6.08 -34.68 1.80
CA GLU A 161 5.61 -35.81 1.01
C GLU A 161 4.21 -35.53 0.47
N GLY A 162 3.95 -35.96 -0.78
CA GLY A 162 2.63 -35.89 -1.34
C GLY A 162 1.67 -36.94 -0.75
N ARG A 163 0.37 -36.70 -0.94
CA ARG A 163 -0.69 -37.67 -0.62
C ARG A 163 -0.90 -38.65 -1.79
N GLY A 164 -1.68 -39.70 -1.55
CA GLY A 164 -1.91 -40.80 -2.50
C GLY A 164 -0.91 -41.95 -2.32
N GLU A 165 -1.08 -43.05 -3.08
CA GLU A 165 -0.29 -44.28 -2.94
C GLU A 165 1.18 -44.05 -3.36
N HIS A 166 1.40 -43.12 -4.29
CA HIS A 166 2.72 -42.81 -4.85
C HIS A 166 3.10 -41.34 -4.67
N GLY A 167 2.46 -40.63 -3.71
CA GLY A 167 2.71 -39.22 -3.45
C GLY A 167 2.32 -38.31 -4.62
N GLU A 168 1.38 -38.74 -5.46
CA GLU A 168 0.98 -38.05 -6.69
C GLU A 168 0.07 -36.84 -6.47
N LEU A 169 -0.50 -36.69 -5.28
CA LEU A 169 -1.34 -35.56 -4.91
C LEU A 169 -0.55 -34.61 -4.01
N PRO A 170 -0.80 -33.29 -4.07
CA PRO A 170 -0.13 -32.32 -3.19
C PRO A 170 -0.41 -32.60 -1.70
N PRO A 171 0.46 -32.11 -0.80
CA PRO A 171 0.32 -32.32 0.66
C PRO A 171 -1.01 -31.84 1.25
N ASN A 172 -1.59 -30.78 0.72
CA ASN A 172 -2.89 -30.22 1.09
C ASN A 172 -3.56 -29.54 -0.12
N ASN A 173 -4.69 -28.87 0.09
CA ASN A 173 -5.49 -28.21 -0.95
C ASN A 173 -5.18 -26.72 -1.12
N TRP A 174 -4.06 -26.22 -0.61
CA TRP A 174 -3.76 -24.79 -0.68
C TRP A 174 -3.57 -24.31 -2.11
N GLU A 175 -4.08 -23.11 -2.38
CA GLU A 175 -3.93 -22.43 -3.66
C GLU A 175 -2.97 -21.26 -3.57
N SER A 176 -2.27 -21.00 -4.66
CA SER A 176 -1.38 -19.86 -4.82
C SER A 176 -2.18 -18.56 -4.93
N VAL A 177 -1.68 -17.47 -4.32
CA VAL A 177 -2.22 -16.12 -4.47
C VAL A 177 -2.33 -15.72 -5.95
N PHE A 178 -1.39 -16.15 -6.79
CA PHE A 178 -1.40 -15.89 -8.23
C PHE A 178 -2.24 -16.90 -9.05
N GLY A 179 -2.88 -17.84 -8.40
CA GLY A 179 -3.73 -18.84 -9.02
C GLY A 179 -3.08 -20.22 -9.18
N GLY A 180 -3.91 -21.25 -9.18
CA GLY A 180 -3.51 -22.65 -9.23
C GLY A 180 -2.97 -23.18 -7.91
N ALA A 181 -2.47 -24.44 -7.90
CA ALA A 181 -1.97 -25.06 -6.67
C ALA A 181 -0.77 -24.34 -6.08
N ALA A 182 -0.68 -24.29 -4.73
CA ALA A 182 0.46 -23.74 -4.00
C ALA A 182 1.63 -24.74 -3.83
N TRP A 183 1.56 -25.89 -4.42
CA TRP A 183 2.55 -26.94 -4.31
C TRP A 183 3.03 -27.42 -5.68
N THR A 184 4.36 -27.56 -5.83
CA THR A 184 4.97 -28.14 -7.03
C THR A 184 5.83 -29.33 -6.64
N ARG A 185 5.66 -30.45 -7.37
CA ARG A 185 6.44 -31.67 -7.15
C ARG A 185 7.78 -31.57 -7.86
N VAL A 186 8.87 -31.83 -7.13
CA VAL A 186 10.21 -31.86 -7.73
C VAL A 186 10.47 -33.18 -8.43
N THR A 187 11.39 -33.17 -9.38
CA THR A 187 12.03 -34.39 -9.91
C THR A 187 13.37 -34.53 -9.21
N GLU A 188 13.58 -35.63 -8.50
CA GLU A 188 14.84 -35.90 -7.79
C GLU A 188 16.00 -36.21 -8.75
N ALA A 189 17.20 -36.16 -8.24
CA ALA A 189 18.43 -36.39 -9.05
C ALA A 189 18.47 -37.75 -9.76
N ASP A 190 17.75 -38.76 -9.26
CA ASP A 190 17.59 -40.07 -9.88
C ASP A 190 16.52 -40.13 -11.00
N GLY A 191 15.89 -38.98 -11.29
CA GLY A 191 14.86 -38.84 -12.32
C GLY A 191 13.45 -39.26 -11.86
N LYS A 192 13.26 -39.60 -10.58
CA LYS A 192 11.95 -39.98 -10.06
C LYS A 192 11.20 -38.76 -9.49
N PRO A 193 9.86 -38.84 -9.46
CA PRO A 193 9.06 -37.86 -8.74
C PRO A 193 9.39 -37.87 -7.25
N GLY A 194 9.74 -36.69 -6.70
CA GLY A 194 10.12 -36.47 -5.31
C GLY A 194 9.07 -35.85 -4.45
N GLN A 195 9.52 -35.12 -3.45
CA GLN A 195 8.70 -34.30 -2.56
C GLN A 195 8.06 -33.10 -3.28
N TRP A 196 7.15 -32.44 -2.61
CA TRP A 196 6.51 -31.21 -3.04
C TRP A 196 7.07 -30.06 -2.22
N TYR A 197 7.41 -28.92 -2.88
CA TYR A 197 7.71 -27.67 -2.18
C TYR A 197 6.54 -26.72 -2.24
N LEU A 198 6.36 -25.97 -1.14
CA LEU A 198 5.35 -24.92 -1.04
C LEU A 198 5.82 -23.65 -1.76
N HIS A 199 4.91 -23.02 -2.47
CA HIS A 199 5.05 -21.68 -3.02
C HIS A 199 3.69 -20.97 -2.96
N ILE A 200 3.45 -20.20 -1.92
CA ILE A 200 2.17 -19.49 -1.77
C ILE A 200 1.97 -18.46 -2.90
N PHE A 201 3.06 -18.03 -3.53
CA PHE A 201 3.07 -17.16 -4.71
C PHE A 201 3.43 -17.94 -5.98
N ASP A 202 4.38 -17.46 -6.78
CA ASP A 202 4.76 -18.15 -8.01
C ASP A 202 5.56 -19.44 -7.73
N THR A 203 5.53 -20.38 -8.69
CA THR A 203 6.37 -21.58 -8.66
C THR A 203 7.87 -21.25 -8.59
N LYS A 204 8.24 -20.02 -8.95
CA LYS A 204 9.58 -19.47 -8.85
C LYS A 204 9.91 -18.86 -7.49
N GLN A 205 8.98 -18.93 -6.53
CA GLN A 205 9.08 -18.32 -5.20
C GLN A 205 8.88 -19.37 -4.09
N PRO A 206 9.80 -20.34 -3.89
CA PRO A 206 9.69 -21.35 -2.85
C PRO A 206 9.69 -20.74 -1.46
N ASP A 207 8.73 -21.14 -0.61
CA ASP A 207 8.55 -20.66 0.75
C ASP A 207 9.64 -21.19 1.69
N PHE A 208 10.25 -20.30 2.47
CA PHE A 208 11.18 -20.66 3.53
C PHE A 208 10.47 -21.36 4.71
N ASN A 209 11.22 -22.21 5.39
CA ASN A 209 10.80 -22.79 6.66
C ASN A 209 11.30 -21.93 7.84
N TRP A 210 10.47 -21.03 8.31
CA TRP A 210 10.81 -20.11 9.41
C TRP A 210 10.92 -20.77 10.80
N GLU A 211 10.57 -22.04 10.94
CA GLU A 211 10.89 -22.81 12.13
C GLU A 211 12.36 -23.24 12.14
N HIS A 212 13.04 -23.22 10.99
CA HIS A 212 14.44 -23.56 10.89
C HIS A 212 15.35 -22.44 11.42
N PRO A 213 16.27 -22.72 12.39
CA PRO A 213 17.08 -21.67 13.03
C PRO A 213 18.04 -20.96 12.07
N GLU A 214 18.54 -21.62 11.02
CA GLU A 214 19.42 -20.98 10.04
C GLU A 214 18.68 -19.95 9.20
N VAL A 215 17.40 -20.17 8.89
CA VAL A 215 16.58 -19.17 8.17
C VAL A 215 16.44 -17.90 9.02
N ARG A 216 16.14 -18.05 10.31
CA ARG A 216 16.05 -16.90 11.24
C ARG A 216 17.38 -16.15 11.33
N ALA A 217 18.49 -16.86 11.53
CA ALA A 217 19.82 -16.27 11.63
C ALA A 217 20.27 -15.57 10.34
N GLU A 218 19.90 -16.12 9.18
CA GLU A 218 20.20 -15.53 7.89
C GLU A 218 19.52 -14.18 7.70
N PHE A 219 18.22 -14.09 7.96
CA PHE A 219 17.50 -12.82 7.86
C PHE A 219 17.97 -11.79 8.89
N GLU A 220 18.34 -12.19 10.10
CA GLU A 220 19.00 -11.30 11.05
C GLU A 220 20.34 -10.75 10.52
N SER A 221 21.10 -11.57 9.81
CA SER A 221 22.37 -11.16 9.14
C SER A 221 22.10 -10.22 7.95
N ILE A 222 21.05 -10.47 7.17
CA ILE A 222 20.63 -9.59 6.05
C ILE A 222 20.21 -8.22 6.57
N LEU A 223 19.41 -8.15 7.65
CA LEU A 223 19.04 -6.88 8.28
C LEU A 223 20.28 -6.07 8.68
N ARG A 224 21.27 -6.70 9.35
CA ARG A 224 22.51 -6.02 9.76
C ARG A 224 23.32 -5.55 8.55
N PHE A 225 23.40 -6.33 7.49
CA PHE A 225 24.11 -5.95 6.26
C PHE A 225 23.59 -4.63 5.67
N TRP A 226 22.27 -4.43 5.62
CA TRP A 226 21.68 -3.21 5.09
C TRP A 226 21.71 -2.06 6.09
N LEU A 227 21.53 -2.34 7.38
CA LEU A 227 21.66 -1.32 8.45
C LEU A 227 23.08 -0.76 8.52
N ASP A 228 24.11 -1.61 8.37
CA ASP A 228 25.52 -1.19 8.33
C ASP A 228 25.85 -0.33 7.09
N ARG A 229 25.09 -0.45 6.00
CA ARG A 229 25.15 0.42 4.81
C ARG A 229 24.40 1.73 4.97
N GLY A 230 23.62 1.88 6.02
CA GLY A 230 22.96 3.14 6.37
C GLY A 230 21.46 3.20 6.04
N VAL A 231 20.79 2.11 5.68
CA VAL A 231 19.33 2.15 5.54
C VAL A 231 18.67 2.48 6.88
N ASP A 232 17.55 3.21 6.83
CA ASP A 232 16.83 3.68 8.02
C ASP A 232 15.68 2.74 8.40
N GLY A 233 15.43 1.69 7.62
CA GLY A 233 14.40 0.71 7.94
C GLY A 233 14.05 -0.22 6.80
N PHE A 234 13.06 -1.06 7.08
CA PHE A 234 12.58 -2.08 6.14
C PHE A 234 11.06 -2.08 6.08
N ARG A 235 10.53 -2.22 4.87
CA ARG A 235 9.16 -2.69 4.67
C ARG A 235 9.22 -4.21 4.57
N VAL A 236 8.46 -4.90 5.39
CA VAL A 236 8.46 -6.36 5.46
C VAL A 236 7.32 -6.89 4.61
N ASP A 237 7.69 -7.50 3.51
CA ASP A 237 6.79 -8.15 2.56
C ASP A 237 6.12 -9.37 3.18
N VAL A 238 4.82 -9.56 2.91
CA VAL A 238 4.05 -10.71 3.41
C VAL A 238 4.30 -10.99 4.89
N ALA A 239 4.32 -9.96 5.73
CA ALA A 239 4.72 -10.06 7.13
C ALA A 239 3.89 -11.08 7.95
N HIS A 240 2.69 -11.39 7.53
CA HIS A 240 1.77 -12.33 8.16
C HIS A 240 1.94 -13.78 7.65
N GLY A 241 2.80 -14.00 6.65
CA GLY A 241 2.94 -15.30 5.97
C GLY A 241 4.07 -16.19 6.46
N LEU A 242 5.00 -15.73 7.29
CA LEU A 242 6.25 -16.44 7.57
C LEU A 242 6.06 -17.79 8.27
N ILE A 243 5.13 -17.88 9.20
CA ILE A 243 4.80 -19.10 9.95
C ILE A 243 3.50 -19.68 9.40
N LYS A 244 3.50 -20.99 9.12
CA LYS A 244 2.33 -21.75 8.71
C LYS A 244 1.80 -22.58 9.87
N GLU A 245 0.50 -22.92 9.86
CA GLU A 245 -0.09 -23.80 10.88
C GLU A 245 0.63 -25.15 10.89
N GLN A 246 0.93 -25.64 12.10
CA GLN A 246 1.61 -26.93 12.27
C GLN A 246 0.77 -28.08 11.69
N GLY A 247 1.40 -28.93 10.91
CA GLY A 247 0.75 -30.04 10.24
C GLY A 247 0.15 -29.68 8.87
N LEU A 248 0.12 -28.40 8.49
CA LEU A 248 -0.35 -27.91 7.18
C LEU A 248 -1.71 -28.51 6.78
N PRO A 249 -2.78 -28.28 7.59
CA PRO A 249 -4.08 -28.86 7.31
C PRO A 249 -4.68 -28.35 6.00
N ASP A 250 -5.63 -29.08 5.44
CA ASP A 250 -6.48 -28.56 4.36
C ASP A 250 -7.26 -27.34 4.86
N THR A 251 -7.52 -26.38 3.98
CA THR A 251 -8.35 -25.20 4.27
C THR A 251 -9.71 -25.32 3.60
N GLU A 252 -10.74 -24.72 4.23
CA GLU A 252 -12.06 -24.50 3.66
C GLU A 252 -12.19 -23.10 3.05
N GLU A 253 -11.16 -22.26 3.20
CA GLU A 253 -11.15 -20.89 2.69
C GLU A 253 -11.02 -20.85 1.18
N GLU A 254 -11.68 -19.88 0.56
CA GLU A 254 -11.44 -19.53 -0.82
C GLU A 254 -10.02 -18.94 -0.98
N ARG A 255 -9.53 -18.97 -2.23
CA ARG A 255 -8.20 -18.46 -2.56
C ARG A 255 -8.02 -17.02 -2.07
N THR A 256 -6.97 -16.78 -1.29
CA THR A 256 -6.49 -15.42 -1.02
C THR A 256 -5.97 -14.81 -2.33
N THR A 257 -6.38 -13.59 -2.64
CA THR A 257 -5.90 -12.82 -3.80
C THR A 257 -4.95 -11.71 -3.33
N MET A 258 -4.32 -11.00 -4.28
CA MET A 258 -3.50 -9.82 -3.98
C MET A 258 -4.27 -8.67 -3.30
N LEU A 259 -5.60 -8.72 -3.30
CA LEU A 259 -6.48 -7.75 -2.64
C LEU A 259 -6.97 -8.21 -1.25
N GLY A 260 -6.37 -9.25 -0.70
CA GLY A 260 -6.83 -9.90 0.52
C GLY A 260 -7.80 -11.06 0.24
N HIS A 261 -8.59 -11.46 1.24
CA HIS A 261 -9.61 -12.49 1.05
C HIS A 261 -10.65 -12.04 0.03
N SER A 262 -11.17 -12.98 -0.76
CA SER A 262 -12.22 -12.70 -1.75
C SER A 262 -13.41 -12.04 -1.04
N GLU A 263 -13.82 -10.86 -1.55
CA GLU A 263 -14.89 -10.10 -0.94
C GLU A 263 -16.21 -10.84 -1.03
N HIS A 264 -16.74 -11.26 0.11
CA HIS A 264 -18.19 -11.32 0.25
C HIS A 264 -18.66 -9.93 0.71
N GLU A 265 -19.40 -9.31 -0.21
CA GLU A 265 -20.10 -8.06 -0.12
C GLU A 265 -20.51 -7.64 1.30
N HIS A 266 -19.97 -6.56 1.82
CA HIS A 266 -20.71 -5.67 2.69
C HIS A 266 -21.58 -4.75 1.80
N GLY A 267 -22.60 -5.34 1.19
CA GLY A 267 -23.69 -4.58 0.57
C GLY A 267 -24.67 -4.13 1.67
N PRO A 268 -25.23 -2.94 1.58
CA PRO A 268 -26.30 -2.54 2.48
C PRO A 268 -27.48 -3.51 2.28
N GLU A 269 -28.00 -4.10 3.35
CA GLU A 269 -29.24 -4.87 3.35
C GLU A 269 -30.38 -4.00 2.79
N GLY A 270 -30.81 -4.31 1.58
CA GLY A 270 -31.90 -3.61 0.93
C GLY A 270 -32.35 -4.22 -0.38
N LEU A 271 -33.27 -5.21 -0.28
CA LEU A 271 -34.27 -5.57 -1.28
C LEU A 271 -33.79 -6.09 -2.64
N HIS A 272 -33.72 -7.44 -2.78
CA HIS A 272 -34.46 -8.12 -3.86
C HIS A 272 -34.57 -9.61 -3.52
N GLU A 273 -35.82 -10.07 -3.32
CA GLU A 273 -36.19 -11.47 -3.30
C GLU A 273 -35.87 -12.09 -4.66
N HIS A 274 -34.85 -12.97 -4.71
CA HIS A 274 -34.75 -13.98 -5.76
C HIS A 274 -34.83 -15.38 -5.12
N PRO A 275 -35.69 -16.25 -5.62
CA PRO A 275 -35.88 -17.58 -5.05
C PRO A 275 -34.75 -18.52 -5.48
N LEU A 276 -34.24 -19.28 -4.48
CA LEU A 276 -33.45 -20.48 -4.63
C LEU A 276 -32.00 -20.31 -5.13
N VAL A 277 -31.16 -19.73 -4.30
CA VAL A 277 -29.76 -20.13 -4.20
C VAL A 277 -29.58 -20.69 -2.79
N GLU A 278 -29.10 -21.94 -2.67
CA GLU A 278 -28.69 -22.51 -1.38
C GLU A 278 -27.74 -21.53 -0.69
N GLU A 279 -27.98 -21.24 0.60
CA GLU A 279 -27.14 -20.39 1.41
C GLU A 279 -25.69 -20.87 1.26
N ALA A 280 -24.83 -20.01 0.70
CA ALA A 280 -23.39 -20.23 0.76
C ALA A 280 -22.98 -20.33 2.24
N PRO A 281 -22.10 -21.26 2.62
CA PRO A 281 -21.70 -21.43 3.99
C PRO A 281 -21.14 -20.10 4.52
N ARG A 282 -21.68 -19.61 5.63
CA ARG A 282 -21.16 -18.43 6.33
C ARG A 282 -19.72 -18.72 6.71
N ILE A 283 -18.78 -17.92 6.22
CA ILE A 283 -17.38 -18.00 6.61
C ILE A 283 -17.32 -17.74 8.11
N ASP A 284 -16.77 -18.69 8.85
CA ASP A 284 -16.53 -18.54 10.28
C ASP A 284 -15.23 -17.75 10.48
N HIS A 285 -15.33 -16.44 10.55
CA HIS A 285 -14.19 -15.54 10.80
C HIS A 285 -13.46 -15.79 12.14
N THR A 286 -13.89 -16.76 12.93
CA THR A 286 -13.15 -17.22 14.11
C THR A 286 -12.09 -18.27 13.78
N LYS A 287 -12.13 -18.87 12.60
CA LYS A 287 -11.10 -19.80 12.12
C LYS A 287 -10.00 -19.02 11.41
N ARG A 288 -8.77 -19.16 11.88
CA ARG A 288 -7.59 -18.59 11.23
C ARG A 288 -7.26 -19.38 9.97
N SER A 289 -6.79 -18.68 8.95
CA SER A 289 -6.16 -19.33 7.82
C SER A 289 -4.92 -20.12 8.24
N PRO A 290 -4.76 -21.37 7.82
CA PRO A 290 -3.54 -22.12 8.14
C PRO A 290 -2.29 -21.58 7.43
N MET A 291 -2.47 -20.75 6.40
CA MET A 291 -1.38 -20.12 5.64
C MET A 291 -0.87 -18.83 6.28
N TRP A 292 -1.73 -18.10 7.02
CA TRP A 292 -1.52 -16.71 7.41
C TRP A 292 -1.68 -16.48 8.91
N ASP A 293 -1.06 -15.43 9.40
CA ASP A 293 -1.27 -14.82 10.72
C ASP A 293 -1.13 -15.80 11.90
N GLN A 294 -0.13 -16.69 11.86
CA GLN A 294 0.17 -17.59 12.96
C GLN A 294 0.94 -16.86 14.07
N ASP A 295 0.61 -17.11 15.34
CA ASP A 295 1.18 -16.39 16.49
C ASP A 295 2.71 -16.49 16.61
N GLY A 296 3.34 -17.52 16.02
CA GLY A 296 4.79 -17.69 16.02
C GLY A 296 5.55 -16.60 15.25
N VAL A 297 4.87 -15.85 14.36
CA VAL A 297 5.49 -14.77 13.58
C VAL A 297 5.96 -13.61 14.48
N HIS A 298 5.25 -13.36 15.57
CA HIS A 298 5.54 -12.26 16.49
C HIS A 298 6.90 -12.43 17.21
N GLU A 299 7.37 -13.66 17.43
CA GLU A 299 8.71 -13.90 17.99
C GLU A 299 9.82 -13.42 17.03
N ILE A 300 9.62 -13.59 15.73
CA ILE A 300 10.55 -13.14 14.70
C ILE A 300 10.68 -11.61 14.75
N TYR A 301 9.55 -10.91 14.82
CA TYR A 301 9.56 -9.45 14.80
C TYR A 301 10.10 -8.83 16.09
N ARG A 302 9.92 -9.48 17.24
CA ARG A 302 10.60 -9.07 18.47
C ARG A 302 12.11 -9.20 18.37
N ALA A 303 12.60 -10.29 17.77
CA ALA A 303 14.03 -10.45 17.55
C ALA A 303 14.58 -9.39 16.58
N TRP A 304 13.87 -9.10 15.48
CA TRP A 304 14.24 -8.05 14.53
C TRP A 304 14.19 -6.66 15.16
N ARG A 305 13.18 -6.37 15.98
CA ARG A 305 13.09 -5.12 16.73
C ARG A 305 14.34 -4.88 17.59
N GLN A 306 14.81 -5.87 18.31
CA GLN A 306 16.03 -5.77 19.12
C GLN A 306 17.28 -5.48 18.26
N ILE A 307 17.35 -6.03 17.05
CA ILE A 307 18.43 -5.72 16.11
C ILE A 307 18.40 -4.24 15.75
N LEU A 308 17.26 -3.71 15.32
CA LEU A 308 17.14 -2.31 14.92
C LEU A 308 17.46 -1.36 16.09
N GLU A 309 16.97 -1.64 17.30
CA GLU A 309 17.24 -0.84 18.50
C GLU A 309 18.74 -0.80 18.87
N SER A 310 19.50 -1.85 18.51
CA SER A 310 20.94 -1.90 18.78
C SER A 310 21.75 -0.85 17.98
N TYR A 311 21.17 -0.25 16.95
CA TYR A 311 21.79 0.81 16.14
C TYR A 311 21.61 2.22 16.72
N GLY A 312 20.79 2.36 17.79
CA GLY A 312 20.58 3.64 18.47
C GLY A 312 19.85 4.67 17.63
N ALA A 313 19.95 5.93 18.05
CA ALA A 313 19.27 7.04 17.39
C ALA A 313 20.00 7.52 16.11
N PRO A 314 19.26 7.99 15.08
CA PRO A 314 17.79 7.98 14.98
C PRO A 314 17.26 6.56 14.84
N ASP A 315 16.00 6.36 15.28
CA ASP A 315 15.37 5.05 15.20
C ASP A 315 15.41 4.47 13.79
N ARG A 316 15.68 3.17 13.70
CA ARG A 316 15.47 2.35 12.50
C ARG A 316 14.09 1.70 12.61
N ILE A 317 13.38 1.54 11.49
CA ILE A 317 11.99 1.10 11.53
C ILE A 317 11.73 -0.20 10.76
N LEU A 318 10.66 -0.89 11.17
CA LEU A 318 10.00 -1.94 10.41
C LEU A 318 8.57 -1.50 10.10
N CYS A 319 8.15 -1.68 8.86
CA CYS A 319 6.78 -1.48 8.42
C CYS A 319 6.21 -2.80 7.89
N ALA A 320 5.14 -3.30 8.49
CA ALA A 320 4.51 -4.54 8.05
C ALA A 320 3.62 -4.32 6.83
N GLU A 321 3.77 -5.17 5.84
CA GLU A 321 2.67 -5.48 4.94
C GLU A 321 1.96 -6.72 5.46
N ALA A 322 0.77 -6.51 6.02
CA ALA A 322 -0.01 -7.58 6.64
C ALA A 322 -1.50 -7.39 6.37
N TRP A 323 -2.05 -8.24 5.51
CA TRP A 323 -3.49 -8.34 5.27
C TRP A 323 -4.10 -9.24 6.34
N VAL A 324 -4.45 -8.65 7.48
CA VAL A 324 -4.89 -9.38 8.67
C VAL A 324 -6.18 -8.80 9.21
N GLU A 325 -7.14 -9.65 9.42
CA GLU A 325 -8.42 -9.35 10.07
C GLU A 325 -8.63 -10.26 11.31
N PRO A 326 -9.33 -9.79 12.33
CA PRO A 326 -9.82 -8.41 12.52
C PRO A 326 -8.69 -7.42 12.91
N GLN A 327 -8.99 -6.12 12.94
CA GLN A 327 -7.99 -5.06 13.25
C GLN A 327 -7.23 -5.28 14.57
N GLU A 328 -7.84 -5.90 15.58
CA GLU A 328 -7.18 -6.24 16.84
C GLU A 328 -5.99 -7.19 16.65
N ARG A 329 -6.02 -7.99 15.59
CA ARG A 329 -4.88 -8.84 15.22
C ARG A 329 -3.87 -8.07 14.38
N ALA A 330 -4.31 -7.24 13.45
CA ALA A 330 -3.42 -6.41 12.65
C ALA A 330 -2.54 -5.51 13.51
N VAL A 331 -3.08 -4.89 14.58
CA VAL A 331 -2.28 -4.05 15.49
C VAL A 331 -1.32 -4.85 16.39
N ALA A 332 -1.45 -6.18 16.46
CA ALA A 332 -0.47 -7.00 17.18
C ALA A 332 0.93 -6.92 16.55
N TYR A 333 1.02 -6.65 15.25
CA TYR A 333 2.30 -6.47 14.53
C TYR A 333 3.04 -5.18 14.93
N VAL A 334 2.34 -4.21 15.50
CA VAL A 334 2.89 -2.88 15.87
C VAL A 334 2.91 -2.66 17.39
N ARG A 335 2.91 -3.73 18.18
CA ARG A 335 3.16 -3.63 19.63
C ARG A 335 4.52 -3.00 19.89
N PRO A 336 4.75 -2.37 21.06
CA PRO A 336 5.97 -1.60 21.35
C PRO A 336 7.29 -2.36 21.17
N ASP A 337 7.27 -3.68 21.30
CA ASP A 337 8.42 -4.58 21.15
C ASP A 337 8.49 -5.29 19.78
N GLU A 338 7.62 -4.91 18.83
CA GLU A 338 7.55 -5.49 17.49
C GLU A 338 7.82 -4.44 16.41
N MET A 339 7.03 -4.41 15.31
CA MET A 339 7.24 -3.43 14.24
C MET A 339 6.78 -2.03 14.65
N HIS A 340 7.16 -1.04 13.87
CA HIS A 340 6.86 0.37 14.13
C HIS A 340 5.57 0.82 13.46
N GLN A 341 5.33 0.29 12.26
CA GLN A 341 4.22 0.64 11.38
C GLN A 341 3.64 -0.62 10.74
N ALA A 342 2.37 -0.57 10.37
CA ALA A 342 1.71 -1.54 9.49
C ALA A 342 0.75 -0.78 8.58
N PHE A 343 0.68 -1.13 7.30
CA PHE A 343 -0.23 -0.49 6.36
C PHE A 343 -1.69 -0.67 6.79
N ASN A 344 -2.43 0.43 6.75
CA ASN A 344 -3.87 0.41 6.98
C ASN A 344 -4.60 0.10 5.67
N PHE A 345 -4.79 -1.19 5.41
CA PHE A 345 -5.47 -1.64 4.21
C PHE A 345 -6.98 -1.41 4.24
N ASP A 346 -7.59 -1.32 5.42
CA ASP A 346 -9.01 -0.96 5.53
C ASP A 346 -9.26 0.45 4.98
N PHE A 347 -8.34 1.40 5.25
CA PHE A 347 -8.44 2.74 4.67
C PHE A 347 -8.18 2.75 3.16
N LEU A 348 -7.22 1.94 2.69
CA LEU A 348 -6.95 1.79 1.26
C LEU A 348 -8.18 1.27 0.52
N THR A 349 -8.88 0.31 1.14
CA THR A 349 -10.02 -0.37 0.52
C THR A 349 -11.37 0.28 0.81
N ALA A 350 -11.44 1.28 1.69
CA ALA A 350 -12.67 1.96 2.05
C ALA A 350 -13.42 2.53 0.84
N SER A 351 -14.74 2.40 0.85
CA SER A 351 -15.60 3.04 -0.15
C SER A 351 -15.53 4.56 -0.01
N TRP A 352 -15.75 5.29 -1.11
CA TRP A 352 -15.81 6.74 -1.09
C TRP A 352 -17.17 7.22 -0.55
N THR A 353 -17.46 6.86 0.71
CA THR A 353 -18.65 7.29 1.47
C THR A 353 -18.23 7.84 2.83
N ALA A 354 -19.00 8.79 3.36
CA ALA A 354 -18.66 9.39 4.66
C ALA A 354 -18.82 8.39 5.81
N GLU A 355 -19.74 7.46 5.70
CA GLU A 355 -19.96 6.39 6.69
C GLU A 355 -18.76 5.46 6.78
N ASP A 356 -18.31 4.89 5.65
CA ASP A 356 -17.16 3.98 5.63
C ASP A 356 -15.89 4.67 6.10
N LEU A 357 -15.60 5.89 5.58
CA LEU A 357 -14.42 6.64 5.97
C LEU A 357 -14.41 6.98 7.48
N ARG A 358 -15.56 7.40 8.05
CA ARG A 358 -15.65 7.65 9.50
C ARG A 358 -15.43 6.38 10.31
N THR A 359 -16.04 5.27 9.88
CA THR A 359 -15.91 3.97 10.54
C THR A 359 -14.47 3.51 10.54
N VAL A 360 -13.83 3.47 9.37
CA VAL A 360 -12.44 3.01 9.23
C VAL A 360 -11.47 3.92 9.98
N ILE A 361 -11.59 5.24 9.88
CA ILE A 361 -10.71 6.17 10.60
C ILE A 361 -10.86 5.96 12.11
N THR A 362 -12.08 5.83 12.62
CA THR A 362 -12.33 5.65 14.06
C THR A 362 -11.77 4.33 14.57
N SER A 363 -12.11 3.21 13.90
CA SER A 363 -11.65 1.87 14.31
C SER A 363 -10.14 1.76 14.26
N SER A 364 -9.51 2.27 13.19
CA SER A 364 -8.05 2.23 13.01
C SER A 364 -7.30 3.02 14.08
N LEU A 365 -7.77 4.21 14.43
CA LEU A 365 -7.15 5.01 15.49
C LEU A 365 -7.33 4.35 16.86
N HIS A 366 -8.53 3.85 17.18
CA HIS A 366 -8.75 3.13 18.45
C HIS A 366 -7.91 1.87 18.56
N ALA A 367 -7.79 1.10 17.47
CA ALA A 367 -6.96 -0.11 17.46
C ALA A 367 -5.47 0.24 17.65
N ALA A 368 -4.95 1.22 16.94
CA ALA A 368 -3.57 1.69 17.07
C ALA A 368 -3.29 2.25 18.49
N ASP A 369 -4.18 3.05 19.02
CA ASP A 369 -4.08 3.61 20.39
C ASP A 369 -4.04 2.51 21.46
N SER A 370 -4.75 1.40 21.25
CA SER A 370 -4.79 0.28 22.20
C SER A 370 -3.41 -0.34 22.45
N VAL A 371 -2.49 -0.22 21.49
CA VAL A 371 -1.11 -0.70 21.59
C VAL A 371 -0.07 0.44 21.61
N GLY A 372 -0.51 1.70 21.54
CA GLY A 372 0.36 2.88 21.57
C GLY A 372 1.13 3.13 20.25
N ALA A 373 0.70 2.53 19.15
CA ALA A 373 1.25 2.73 17.81
C ALA A 373 0.55 3.87 17.07
N PRO A 374 1.17 4.49 16.04
CA PRO A 374 0.45 5.34 15.10
C PRO A 374 -0.31 4.48 14.08
N SER A 375 -1.41 4.99 13.54
CA SER A 375 -1.96 4.44 12.29
C SER A 375 -1.07 4.83 11.11
N THR A 376 -1.05 4.01 10.06
CA THR A 376 -0.23 4.24 8.86
C THR A 376 -1.12 4.22 7.62
N TRP A 377 -1.45 5.40 7.13
CA TRP A 377 -2.44 5.60 6.07
C TRP A 377 -1.85 5.38 4.68
N VAL A 378 -2.59 4.75 3.80
CA VAL A 378 -2.19 4.47 2.43
C VAL A 378 -3.42 4.47 1.50
N LEU A 379 -3.26 5.01 0.28
CA LEU A 379 -4.31 5.01 -0.75
C LEU A 379 -3.95 4.20 -1.99
N SER A 380 -2.67 4.01 -2.28
CA SER A 380 -2.18 3.23 -3.42
C SER A 380 -0.80 2.66 -3.11
N ASN A 381 -0.47 1.57 -3.82
CA ASN A 381 0.86 0.97 -3.90
C ASN A 381 1.02 0.29 -5.27
N HIS A 382 2.08 -0.47 -5.45
CA HIS A 382 2.38 -1.17 -6.70
C HIS A 382 1.57 -2.46 -6.91
N ASP A 383 0.70 -2.83 -5.97
CA ASP A 383 -0.10 -4.07 -6.00
C ASP A 383 -1.60 -3.82 -6.20
N VAL A 384 -2.03 -2.56 -6.18
CA VAL A 384 -3.45 -2.21 -6.31
C VAL A 384 -3.68 -1.17 -7.40
N VAL A 385 -4.88 -1.18 -7.96
CA VAL A 385 -5.35 -0.13 -8.88
C VAL A 385 -5.19 1.24 -8.22
N ARG A 386 -4.53 2.18 -8.91
CA ARG A 386 -4.30 3.54 -8.42
C ARG A 386 -5.62 4.19 -7.96
N HIS A 387 -5.60 4.87 -6.84
CA HIS A 387 -6.83 5.49 -6.31
C HIS A 387 -7.43 6.53 -7.27
N ALA A 388 -6.63 7.18 -8.13
CA ALA A 388 -7.12 8.06 -9.19
C ALA A 388 -8.00 7.33 -10.23
N SER A 389 -7.80 6.02 -10.43
CA SER A 389 -8.69 5.19 -11.24
C SER A 389 -9.79 4.55 -10.39
N ARG A 390 -9.40 3.94 -9.24
CA ARG A 390 -10.34 3.21 -8.37
C ARG A 390 -11.54 4.06 -7.92
N LEU A 391 -11.30 5.31 -7.54
CA LEU A 391 -12.35 6.24 -7.11
C LEU A 391 -13.18 6.82 -8.27
N GLY A 392 -12.80 6.55 -9.49
CA GLY A 392 -13.53 6.96 -10.70
C GLY A 392 -14.58 5.96 -11.18
N PHE A 393 -14.67 4.79 -10.56
CA PHE A 393 -15.68 3.81 -10.93
C PHE A 393 -17.09 4.22 -10.47
N ALA A 394 -18.08 3.72 -11.20
CA ALA A 394 -19.47 3.82 -10.79
C ALA A 394 -19.71 3.04 -9.48
N PRO A 395 -20.61 3.48 -8.61
CA PRO A 395 -20.99 2.71 -7.43
C PRO A 395 -21.42 1.27 -7.78
N GLY A 396 -20.96 0.30 -6.99
CA GLY A 396 -21.25 -1.11 -7.21
C GLY A 396 -20.39 -1.81 -8.28
N THR A 397 -19.38 -1.12 -8.85
CA THR A 397 -18.37 -1.79 -9.67
C THR A 397 -17.52 -2.69 -8.76
N PRO A 398 -17.40 -4.00 -9.06
CA PRO A 398 -16.56 -4.89 -8.27
C PRO A 398 -15.10 -4.42 -8.25
N ARG A 399 -14.40 -4.71 -7.18
CA ARG A 399 -12.94 -4.51 -7.15
C ARG A 399 -12.28 -5.46 -8.15
N MET A 400 -11.25 -4.97 -8.81
CA MET A 400 -10.54 -5.71 -9.83
C MET A 400 -9.05 -5.75 -9.52
N ASN A 401 -8.44 -6.91 -9.79
CA ASN A 401 -6.99 -7.06 -9.80
C ASN A 401 -6.46 -6.56 -11.16
N GLY A 402 -6.29 -5.23 -11.27
CA GLY A 402 -6.00 -4.55 -12.52
C GLY A 402 -7.23 -4.27 -13.39
N ILE A 403 -7.05 -3.46 -14.42
CA ILE A 403 -8.12 -3.04 -15.34
C ILE A 403 -7.67 -3.36 -16.77
N SER A 404 -8.53 -4.03 -17.54
CA SER A 404 -8.35 -4.25 -18.98
C SER A 404 -9.23 -3.33 -19.81
N ALA A 405 -8.97 -3.26 -21.11
CA ALA A 405 -9.78 -2.46 -22.04
C ALA A 405 -11.25 -2.92 -22.13
N THR A 406 -11.54 -4.17 -21.74
CA THR A 406 -12.88 -4.77 -21.79
C THR A 406 -13.65 -4.64 -20.49
N ASP A 407 -12.99 -4.26 -19.41
CA ASP A 407 -13.60 -4.03 -18.12
C ASP A 407 -14.36 -2.70 -18.07
N PRO A 408 -15.25 -2.49 -17.09
CA PRO A 408 -15.78 -1.17 -16.80
C PRO A 408 -14.64 -0.15 -16.68
N GLN A 409 -14.75 0.99 -17.38
CA GLN A 409 -13.70 2.01 -17.37
C GLN A 409 -14.02 3.10 -16.33
N PRO A 410 -13.02 3.56 -15.54
CA PRO A 410 -13.23 4.63 -14.59
C PRO A 410 -13.41 6.00 -15.31
N ASP A 411 -14.29 6.86 -14.78
CA ASP A 411 -14.31 8.27 -15.15
C ASP A 411 -13.06 8.96 -14.61
N ARG A 412 -12.12 9.30 -15.49
CA ARG A 412 -10.83 9.90 -15.13
C ARG A 412 -10.97 11.26 -14.42
N ALA A 413 -11.94 12.09 -14.83
CA ALA A 413 -12.13 13.40 -14.24
C ALA A 413 -12.73 13.30 -12.82
N LEU A 414 -13.69 12.41 -12.65
CA LEU A 414 -14.25 12.09 -11.33
C LEU A 414 -13.18 11.46 -10.42
N GLY A 415 -12.46 10.46 -10.93
CA GLY A 415 -11.42 9.77 -10.20
C GLY A 415 -10.32 10.71 -9.73
N LEU A 416 -9.80 11.59 -10.58
CA LEU A 416 -8.79 12.59 -10.20
C LEU A 416 -9.32 13.56 -9.14
N ARG A 417 -10.57 14.03 -9.27
CA ARG A 417 -11.16 14.93 -8.27
C ARG A 417 -11.27 14.26 -6.90
N ARG A 418 -11.78 13.03 -6.86
CA ARG A 418 -11.89 12.23 -5.64
C ARG A 418 -10.52 11.85 -5.07
N ALA A 419 -9.56 11.49 -5.91
CA ALA A 419 -8.21 11.18 -5.46
C ALA A 419 -7.56 12.36 -4.75
N ARG A 420 -7.65 13.56 -5.31
CA ARG A 420 -7.17 14.80 -4.66
C ARG A 420 -7.85 15.04 -3.32
N ALA A 421 -9.17 14.82 -3.23
CA ALA A 421 -9.94 14.97 -2.00
C ALA A 421 -9.56 13.90 -0.96
N ALA A 422 -9.39 12.65 -1.38
CA ALA A 422 -8.98 11.54 -0.52
C ALA A 422 -7.58 11.75 0.06
N THR A 423 -6.60 12.17 -0.77
CA THR A 423 -5.25 12.49 -0.29
C THR A 423 -5.27 13.67 0.68
N ALA A 424 -6.06 14.71 0.41
CA ALA A 424 -6.19 15.82 1.34
C ALA A 424 -6.83 15.38 2.68
N LEU A 425 -7.79 14.45 2.67
CA LEU A 425 -8.33 13.86 3.89
C LEU A 425 -7.26 13.02 4.61
N MET A 426 -6.60 12.09 3.90
CA MET A 426 -5.56 11.21 4.45
C MET A 426 -4.43 12.00 5.13
N LEU A 427 -3.89 13.00 4.46
CA LEU A 427 -2.78 13.81 4.98
C LEU A 427 -3.20 14.74 6.14
N ALA A 428 -4.50 14.91 6.39
CA ALA A 428 -5.02 15.60 7.56
C ALA A 428 -5.11 14.72 8.81
N LEU A 429 -4.98 13.39 8.68
CA LEU A 429 -5.13 12.45 9.79
C LEU A 429 -3.84 12.36 10.63
N PRO A 430 -3.93 12.08 11.94
CA PRO A 430 -2.78 11.74 12.77
C PRO A 430 -2.20 10.38 12.37
N GLY A 431 -0.90 10.19 12.60
CA GLY A 431 -0.16 8.99 12.22
C GLY A 431 0.78 9.22 11.03
N GLY A 432 1.35 8.15 10.47
CA GLY A 432 2.18 8.17 9.26
C GLY A 432 1.34 8.05 7.99
N ALA A 433 1.94 8.34 6.84
CA ALA A 433 1.29 8.14 5.54
C ALA A 433 2.28 7.65 4.50
N TYR A 434 1.81 6.84 3.55
CA TYR A 434 2.59 6.41 2.40
C TYR A 434 1.96 6.94 1.12
N ILE A 435 2.80 7.41 0.21
CA ILE A 435 2.44 7.91 -1.11
C ILE A 435 3.13 7.04 -2.15
N TYR A 436 2.38 6.48 -3.08
CA TYR A 436 2.93 5.72 -4.20
C TYR A 436 3.35 6.65 -5.34
N GLN A 437 4.47 6.35 -6.01
CA GLN A 437 4.96 7.14 -7.15
C GLN A 437 3.87 7.45 -8.17
N GLY A 438 3.79 8.73 -8.55
CA GLY A 438 2.80 9.25 -9.50
C GLY A 438 1.45 9.65 -8.90
N GLU A 439 1.22 9.43 -7.60
CA GLU A 439 0.05 9.98 -6.92
C GLU A 439 0.06 11.50 -6.93
N GLU A 440 1.23 12.10 -6.71
CA GLU A 440 1.43 13.55 -6.74
C GLU A 440 1.15 14.17 -8.12
N LEU A 441 1.16 13.34 -9.15
CA LEU A 441 0.78 13.74 -10.51
C LEU A 441 -0.69 13.47 -10.83
N GLY A 442 -1.36 12.68 -9.99
CA GLY A 442 -2.72 12.20 -10.25
C GLY A 442 -2.80 11.13 -11.35
N LEU A 443 -1.73 10.36 -11.54
CA LEU A 443 -1.66 9.34 -12.59
C LEU A 443 -2.78 8.30 -12.44
N PRO A 444 -3.55 8.03 -13.52
CA PRO A 444 -4.45 6.88 -13.58
C PRO A 444 -3.69 5.58 -13.90
N ASP A 445 -4.34 4.44 -13.75
CA ASP A 445 -3.86 3.19 -14.32
C ASP A 445 -3.84 3.24 -15.86
N SER A 446 -2.94 2.44 -16.44
CA SER A 446 -3.02 2.05 -17.84
C SER A 446 -4.06 0.93 -17.98
N THR A 447 -5.22 1.25 -18.55
CA THR A 447 -6.36 0.32 -18.65
C THR A 447 -6.47 -0.35 -20.03
N ASP A 448 -5.67 0.06 -21.00
CA ASP A 448 -5.69 -0.41 -22.39
C ASP A 448 -4.39 -1.10 -22.82
N MET A 449 -3.57 -1.52 -21.86
CA MET A 449 -2.30 -2.21 -22.12
C MET A 449 -2.55 -3.53 -22.87
N PRO A 450 -1.94 -3.74 -24.05
CA PRO A 450 -2.06 -4.98 -24.78
C PRO A 450 -1.49 -6.18 -24.02
N ALA A 451 -2.08 -7.36 -24.22
CA ALA A 451 -1.72 -8.60 -23.50
C ALA A 451 -0.24 -9.00 -23.66
N GLU A 452 0.36 -8.71 -24.81
CA GLU A 452 1.77 -9.03 -25.08
C GLU A 452 2.79 -8.23 -24.27
N PHE A 453 2.37 -7.12 -23.65
CA PHE A 453 3.23 -6.30 -22.78
C PHE A 453 3.06 -6.63 -21.29
N ARG A 454 2.04 -7.44 -20.94
CA ARG A 454 1.78 -7.78 -19.55
C ARG A 454 2.84 -8.74 -19.00
N GLN A 455 3.35 -8.44 -17.82
CA GLN A 455 4.43 -9.17 -17.17
C GLN A 455 4.05 -9.72 -15.79
N ASP A 456 2.86 -9.35 -15.28
CA ASP A 456 2.40 -9.82 -13.96
C ASP A 456 2.20 -11.36 -13.98
N PRO A 457 2.78 -12.11 -13.02
CA PRO A 457 2.61 -13.56 -12.92
C PRO A 457 1.13 -13.99 -12.80
N THR A 458 0.26 -13.18 -12.18
CA THR A 458 -1.17 -13.47 -12.11
C THR A 458 -1.79 -13.57 -13.51
N PHE A 459 -1.46 -12.64 -14.42
CA PHE A 459 -1.95 -12.69 -15.80
C PHE A 459 -1.54 -13.98 -16.51
N ALA A 460 -0.28 -14.38 -16.36
CA ALA A 460 0.24 -15.60 -16.97
C ALA A 460 -0.39 -16.87 -16.35
N ARG A 461 -0.48 -16.97 -15.02
CA ARG A 461 -0.98 -18.15 -14.31
C ARG A 461 -2.49 -18.35 -14.45
N THR A 462 -3.25 -17.27 -14.57
CA THR A 462 -4.70 -17.31 -14.82
C THR A 462 -5.05 -17.38 -16.30
N HIS A 463 -4.03 -17.49 -17.18
CA HIS A 463 -4.22 -17.50 -18.64
C HIS A 463 -5.01 -16.28 -19.15
N GLY A 464 -4.78 -15.13 -18.52
CA GLY A 464 -5.41 -13.86 -18.86
C GLY A 464 -6.82 -13.68 -18.27
N ALA A 465 -7.28 -14.54 -17.39
CA ALA A 465 -8.57 -14.37 -16.69
C ALA A 465 -8.53 -13.20 -15.70
N GLU A 466 -7.38 -12.96 -15.07
CA GLU A 466 -7.13 -11.78 -14.25
C GLU A 466 -6.09 -10.87 -14.94
N THR A 467 -6.33 -9.56 -14.90
CA THR A 467 -5.52 -8.57 -15.60
C THR A 467 -4.14 -8.35 -14.95
N GLY A 468 -4.06 -8.46 -13.62
CA GLY A 468 -2.83 -8.23 -12.86
C GLY A 468 -2.46 -6.74 -12.71
N ARG A 469 -1.32 -6.48 -12.09
CA ARG A 469 -0.90 -5.19 -11.52
C ARG A 469 -0.16 -4.26 -12.50
N ASP A 470 0.11 -4.68 -13.72
CA ASP A 470 0.94 -3.91 -14.67
C ASP A 470 0.43 -2.48 -14.92
N GLY A 471 -0.90 -2.29 -14.88
CA GLY A 471 -1.53 -1.00 -15.12
C GLY A 471 -1.11 0.11 -14.15
N CYS A 472 -0.83 -0.22 -12.89
CA CYS A 472 -0.36 0.74 -11.89
C CYS A 472 1.17 0.91 -11.88
N ARG A 473 1.92 0.06 -12.60
CA ARG A 473 3.39 -0.03 -12.58
C ARG A 473 4.08 0.68 -13.75
N VAL A 474 3.34 1.33 -14.62
CA VAL A 474 3.84 2.05 -15.82
C VAL A 474 4.85 3.14 -15.43
N PRO A 475 5.94 3.33 -16.21
CA PRO A 475 6.95 4.35 -15.96
C PRO A 475 6.42 5.78 -15.84
N ILE A 476 7.03 6.56 -14.92
CA ILE A 476 6.66 7.95 -14.59
C ILE A 476 6.95 8.88 -15.78
N PRO A 477 6.01 9.78 -16.15
CA PRO A 477 6.25 10.83 -17.11
C PRO A 477 6.89 12.07 -16.45
N TRP A 478 8.18 12.29 -16.70
CA TRP A 478 8.90 13.48 -16.20
C TRP A 478 8.70 14.70 -17.09
N THR A 479 8.58 14.48 -18.40
CA THR A 479 8.37 15.54 -19.39
C THR A 479 7.20 15.20 -20.29
N SER A 480 6.49 16.22 -20.74
CA SER A 480 5.32 16.07 -21.62
C SER A 480 5.66 15.72 -23.07
N THR A 481 6.95 15.74 -23.42
CA THR A 481 7.46 15.47 -24.75
C THR A 481 8.82 14.76 -24.67
N GLY A 482 9.25 14.17 -25.78
CA GLY A 482 10.55 13.50 -25.84
C GLY A 482 10.45 11.99 -25.67
N PRO A 483 11.60 11.29 -25.72
CA PRO A 483 11.64 9.84 -25.55
C PRO A 483 11.05 9.43 -24.19
N SER A 484 10.26 8.36 -24.18
CA SER A 484 9.67 7.77 -22.98
C SER A 484 9.13 8.80 -21.95
N LEU A 485 8.62 9.95 -22.43
CA LEU A 485 8.16 11.07 -21.62
C LEU A 485 9.19 11.49 -20.54
N GLY A 486 10.49 11.45 -20.87
CA GLY A 486 11.59 11.82 -19.98
C GLY A 486 11.91 10.78 -18.88
N PHE A 487 11.32 9.60 -18.93
CA PHE A 487 11.66 8.48 -18.07
C PHE A 487 13.12 8.05 -18.27
N GLY A 488 13.57 7.94 -19.53
CA GLY A 488 14.94 7.61 -19.89
C GLY A 488 15.40 8.36 -21.14
N PRO A 489 16.68 8.21 -21.54
CA PRO A 489 17.24 8.83 -22.72
C PRO A 489 16.78 8.15 -24.03
N SER A 490 16.24 6.94 -23.97
CA SER A 490 15.71 6.18 -25.10
C SER A 490 14.18 6.22 -25.15
N ALA A 491 13.60 5.71 -26.24
CA ALA A 491 12.15 5.54 -26.36
C ALA A 491 11.64 4.21 -25.75
N SER A 492 12.54 3.35 -25.30
CA SER A 492 12.19 2.07 -24.70
C SER A 492 11.62 2.26 -23.30
N THR A 493 10.61 1.46 -22.97
CA THR A 493 10.09 1.30 -21.61
C THR A 493 9.67 -0.15 -21.42
N TRP A 494 9.89 -0.71 -20.25
CA TRP A 494 9.54 -2.10 -19.95
C TRP A 494 8.03 -2.37 -19.97
N LEU A 495 7.22 -1.34 -19.64
CA LEU A 495 5.78 -1.30 -19.87
C LEU A 495 5.45 -0.05 -20.70
N PRO A 496 4.51 -0.13 -21.66
CA PRO A 496 4.17 1.00 -22.52
C PRO A 496 3.48 2.11 -21.73
N GLN A 497 3.95 3.35 -21.90
CA GLN A 497 3.30 4.53 -21.34
C GLN A 497 2.07 4.89 -22.18
N PRO A 498 0.87 5.06 -21.58
CA PRO A 498 -0.29 5.57 -22.30
C PRO A 498 -0.07 7.00 -22.79
N ASP A 499 -0.57 7.35 -23.98
CA ASP A 499 -0.45 8.71 -24.55
C ASP A 499 -0.91 9.80 -23.58
N VAL A 500 -1.94 9.51 -22.79
CA VAL A 500 -2.51 10.45 -21.82
C VAL A 500 -1.51 10.83 -20.70
N TYR A 501 -0.48 10.04 -20.46
CA TYR A 501 0.53 10.35 -19.41
C TYR A 501 1.29 11.65 -19.71
N ALA A 502 1.39 12.07 -20.98
CA ALA A 502 1.97 13.36 -21.34
C ALA A 502 1.24 14.56 -20.69
N ASP A 503 -0.06 14.44 -20.43
CA ASP A 503 -0.85 15.49 -19.77
C ASP A 503 -0.58 15.57 -18.26
N TYR A 504 -0.12 14.46 -17.66
CA TYR A 504 0.19 14.35 -16.23
C TYR A 504 1.67 14.58 -15.90
N ALA A 505 2.51 14.81 -16.90
CA ALA A 505 3.96 14.93 -16.71
C ALA A 505 4.35 16.02 -15.71
N VAL A 506 5.48 15.79 -15.02
CA VAL A 506 5.99 16.71 -14.00
C VAL A 506 6.14 18.13 -14.54
N ASP A 507 6.71 18.29 -15.76
CA ASP A 507 6.93 19.60 -16.38
C ASP A 507 5.63 20.36 -16.73
N ARG A 508 4.50 19.67 -16.79
CA ARG A 508 3.17 20.27 -16.96
C ARG A 508 2.58 20.79 -15.66
N GLN A 509 3.06 20.31 -14.53
CA GLN A 509 2.46 20.56 -13.24
C GLN A 509 3.32 21.41 -12.32
N GLU A 510 4.65 21.32 -12.45
CA GLU A 510 5.58 22.04 -11.60
C GLU A 510 5.43 23.57 -11.74
N GLY A 511 5.17 24.25 -10.61
CA GLY A 511 4.91 25.68 -10.55
C GLY A 511 3.55 26.12 -11.11
N VAL A 512 2.68 25.18 -11.50
CA VAL A 512 1.35 25.48 -12.03
C VAL A 512 0.33 25.47 -10.88
N ALA A 513 -0.17 26.65 -10.55
CA ALA A 513 -1.16 26.79 -9.49
C ALA A 513 -2.40 25.91 -9.72
N GLY A 514 -2.77 25.13 -8.72
CA GLY A 514 -3.93 24.23 -8.78
C GLY A 514 -3.63 22.87 -9.42
N SER A 515 -2.40 22.60 -9.92
CA SER A 515 -2.01 21.27 -10.36
C SER A 515 -2.03 20.28 -9.17
N THR A 516 -2.01 18.99 -9.47
CA THR A 516 -1.99 17.96 -8.41
C THR A 516 -0.66 17.96 -7.68
N LEU A 517 0.46 18.15 -8.38
CA LEU A 517 1.78 18.26 -7.78
C LEU A 517 1.87 19.42 -6.77
N GLU A 518 1.37 20.61 -7.14
CA GLU A 518 1.39 21.76 -6.22
C GLU A 518 0.41 21.61 -5.06
N LEU A 519 -0.69 20.87 -5.25
CA LEU A 519 -1.57 20.47 -4.15
C LEU A 519 -0.83 19.59 -3.13
N TYR A 520 -0.14 18.55 -3.58
CA TYR A 520 0.62 17.66 -2.70
C TYR A 520 1.71 18.43 -1.94
N ARG A 521 2.48 19.29 -2.62
CA ARG A 521 3.46 20.19 -1.98
C ARG A 521 2.83 21.05 -0.88
N SER A 522 1.68 21.63 -1.16
CA SER A 522 0.95 22.47 -0.22
C SER A 522 0.42 21.69 0.99
N LEU A 523 -0.15 20.50 0.75
CA LEU A 523 -0.63 19.61 1.81
C LEU A 523 0.50 19.14 2.73
N LEU A 524 1.61 18.70 2.15
CA LEU A 524 2.78 18.22 2.92
C LEU A 524 3.44 19.33 3.72
N ALA A 525 3.56 20.53 3.14
CA ALA A 525 4.08 21.70 3.85
C ALA A 525 3.16 22.09 5.04
N ALA A 526 1.84 22.17 4.80
CA ALA A 526 0.86 22.50 5.83
C ALA A 526 0.79 21.41 6.93
N ARG A 527 0.81 20.12 6.55
CA ARG A 527 0.84 18.99 7.50
C ARG A 527 2.02 19.09 8.46
N ARG A 528 3.21 19.42 7.93
CA ARG A 528 4.44 19.58 8.73
C ARG A 528 4.38 20.83 9.60
N GLU A 529 4.00 22.00 9.04
CA GLU A 529 3.88 23.26 9.77
C GLU A 529 2.92 23.15 10.97
N LEU A 530 1.80 22.45 10.77
CA LEU A 530 0.73 22.31 11.76
C LEU A 530 0.86 21.06 12.62
N SER A 531 1.90 20.23 12.38
CA SER A 531 2.17 18.99 13.12
C SER A 531 0.97 18.04 13.15
N LEU A 532 0.24 17.91 12.04
CA LEU A 532 -1.00 17.13 11.99
C LEU A 532 -0.76 15.63 12.22
N GLY A 533 0.41 15.11 11.85
CA GLY A 533 0.74 13.70 12.06
C GLY A 533 0.83 13.29 13.54
N THR A 534 1.08 14.24 14.44
CA THR A 534 1.12 14.01 15.90
C THR A 534 -0.04 14.70 16.63
N GLY A 535 -1.01 15.21 15.89
CA GLY A 535 -2.16 15.92 16.44
C GLY A 535 -3.23 14.97 17.01
N SER A 536 -4.24 15.55 17.64
CA SER A 536 -5.44 14.83 18.07
C SER A 536 -6.49 14.79 16.96
N LEU A 537 -7.46 13.88 17.04
CA LEU A 537 -8.60 13.87 16.15
C LEU A 537 -9.90 13.91 16.93
N THR A 538 -10.78 14.85 16.54
CA THR A 538 -12.13 14.96 17.07
C THR A 538 -13.11 15.15 15.92
N TRP A 539 -14.26 14.47 15.95
CA TRP A 539 -15.29 14.66 14.93
C TRP A 539 -15.98 16.00 15.07
N VAL A 540 -16.42 16.57 13.97
CA VAL A 540 -17.23 17.79 13.91
C VAL A 540 -18.64 17.40 13.49
N GLU A 541 -19.61 17.77 14.32
CA GLU A 541 -21.05 17.55 14.13
C GLU A 541 -21.72 18.76 13.47
N GLY A 542 -22.94 18.55 12.97
CA GLY A 542 -23.78 19.61 12.37
C GLY A 542 -23.79 19.61 10.86
N TYR A 543 -22.96 18.77 10.22
CA TYR A 543 -22.99 18.52 8.78
C TYR A 543 -23.97 17.40 8.41
N ALA A 544 -24.35 17.34 7.11
CA ALA A 544 -25.11 16.22 6.56
C ALA A 544 -24.32 14.91 6.66
N GLY A 545 -25.00 13.77 6.61
CA GLY A 545 -24.39 12.45 6.80
C GLY A 545 -23.36 12.04 5.73
N ASP A 546 -23.33 12.73 4.60
CA ASP A 546 -22.41 12.53 3.47
C ASP A 546 -21.18 13.47 3.52
N VAL A 547 -20.93 14.12 4.67
CA VAL A 547 -19.74 14.95 4.92
C VAL A 547 -18.89 14.34 6.01
N VAL A 548 -17.58 14.21 5.76
CA VAL A 548 -16.59 13.90 6.78
C VAL A 548 -16.00 15.20 7.29
N ALA A 549 -16.28 15.54 8.54
CA ALA A 549 -15.73 16.74 9.16
C ALA A 549 -15.05 16.39 10.49
N LEU A 550 -13.81 16.85 10.66
CA LEU A 550 -13.00 16.60 11.85
C LEU A 550 -12.16 17.82 12.21
N THR A 551 -11.67 17.86 13.43
CA THR A 551 -10.56 18.74 13.81
C THR A 551 -9.33 17.92 14.14
N ASN A 552 -8.15 18.45 13.79
CA ASN A 552 -6.86 17.92 14.16
C ASN A 552 -5.94 19.04 14.61
N GLY A 553 -5.08 18.78 15.61
CA GLY A 553 -4.08 19.71 16.10
C GLY A 553 -3.61 19.39 17.51
N SER A 554 -2.43 19.86 17.87
CA SER A 554 -1.82 19.67 19.19
C SER A 554 -2.33 20.67 20.24
N SER A 555 -2.93 21.77 19.81
CA SER A 555 -3.49 22.80 20.68
C SER A 555 -4.66 23.51 20.02
N ARG A 556 -5.48 24.22 20.81
CA ARG A 556 -6.59 25.03 20.27
C ARG A 556 -6.15 26.08 19.25
N ARG A 557 -4.91 26.61 19.35
CA ARG A 557 -4.38 27.65 18.44
C ARG A 557 -3.93 27.07 17.09
N ASP A 558 -3.47 25.83 17.11
CA ASP A 558 -2.95 25.14 15.93
C ASP A 558 -3.97 24.16 15.33
N ARG A 559 -5.22 24.27 15.79
CA ARG A 559 -6.29 23.38 15.37
C ARG A 559 -6.77 23.71 13.98
N VAL A 560 -6.86 22.68 13.16
CA VAL A 560 -7.38 22.71 11.79
C VAL A 560 -8.71 22.00 11.77
N VAL A 561 -9.73 22.62 11.19
CA VAL A 561 -10.93 21.91 10.76
C VAL A 561 -10.72 21.40 9.35
N VAL A 562 -11.05 20.13 9.14
CA VAL A 562 -11.02 19.45 7.85
C VAL A 562 -12.46 19.11 7.48
N VAL A 563 -12.87 19.54 6.30
CA VAL A 563 -14.21 19.27 5.77
C VAL A 563 -14.05 18.60 4.41
N ALA A 564 -14.39 17.32 4.33
CA ALA A 564 -14.47 16.55 3.09
C ALA A 564 -15.95 16.36 2.74
N ASN A 565 -16.37 16.99 1.65
CA ASN A 565 -17.73 16.90 1.15
C ASN A 565 -17.83 15.80 0.08
N LEU A 566 -18.46 14.68 0.41
CA LEU A 566 -18.73 13.56 -0.49
C LEU A 566 -20.16 13.62 -1.06
N GLY A 567 -20.99 14.53 -0.52
CA GLY A 567 -22.38 14.73 -0.92
C GLY A 567 -22.53 15.50 -2.23
N ALA A 568 -23.75 15.53 -2.75
CA ALA A 568 -24.08 16.22 -4.00
C ALA A 568 -24.15 17.75 -3.86
N ASP A 569 -24.56 18.24 -2.69
CA ASP A 569 -24.74 19.66 -2.43
C ASP A 569 -23.47 20.28 -1.82
N ALA A 570 -23.14 21.51 -2.23
CA ALA A 570 -22.02 22.24 -1.66
C ALA A 570 -22.31 22.66 -0.20
N VAL A 571 -21.31 22.56 0.67
CA VAL A 571 -21.46 22.85 2.11
C VAL A 571 -20.58 24.03 2.55
N ALA A 572 -21.05 24.76 3.56
CA ALA A 572 -20.30 25.88 4.13
C ALA A 572 -19.22 25.38 5.10
N LEU A 573 -18.11 26.11 5.20
CA LEU A 573 -17.17 25.95 6.30
C LEU A 573 -17.76 26.51 7.59
N PRO A 574 -17.27 26.12 8.78
CA PRO A 574 -17.67 26.73 10.04
C PRO A 574 -17.45 28.25 10.00
N GLU A 575 -18.30 29.00 10.69
CA GLU A 575 -18.20 30.47 10.77
C GLU A 575 -16.81 30.88 11.33
N GLY A 576 -16.16 31.81 10.64
CA GLY A 576 -14.81 32.29 11.01
C GLY A 576 -13.67 31.39 10.58
N ALA A 577 -13.93 30.30 9.88
CA ALA A 577 -12.87 29.43 9.36
C ALA A 577 -12.11 30.09 8.20
N GLU A 578 -10.76 30.08 8.27
CA GLU A 578 -9.87 30.61 7.24
C GLU A 578 -9.20 29.46 6.47
N VAL A 579 -9.44 29.37 5.15
CA VAL A 579 -8.90 28.30 4.31
C VAL A 579 -7.38 28.33 4.28
N ILE A 580 -6.76 27.17 4.55
CA ILE A 580 -5.32 26.91 4.42
C ILE A 580 -5.05 26.28 3.06
N VAL A 581 -5.75 25.18 2.75
CA VAL A 581 -5.60 24.43 1.52
C VAL A 581 -6.93 23.77 1.13
N ALA A 582 -7.18 23.65 -0.17
CA ALA A 582 -8.34 22.97 -0.71
C ALA A 582 -7.91 22.04 -1.85
N SER A 583 -8.49 20.84 -1.94
CA SER A 583 -8.22 19.86 -2.98
C SER A 583 -8.71 20.28 -4.37
N GLY A 584 -9.63 21.25 -4.43
CA GLY A 584 -10.20 21.85 -5.63
C GLY A 584 -10.68 23.26 -5.39
N PRO A 585 -11.13 23.99 -6.44
CA PRO A 585 -11.63 25.34 -6.30
C PRO A 585 -12.94 25.37 -5.49
N LEU A 586 -13.09 26.35 -4.62
CA LEU A 586 -14.34 26.59 -3.89
C LEU A 586 -15.36 27.30 -4.78
N ALA A 587 -16.63 26.98 -4.60
CA ALA A 587 -17.75 27.61 -5.29
C ALA A 587 -18.42 28.64 -4.35
N ASP A 588 -18.23 29.93 -4.61
CA ASP A 588 -18.77 31.03 -3.76
C ASP A 588 -18.44 30.89 -2.26
N GLY A 589 -17.24 30.36 -1.96
CA GLY A 589 -16.79 30.10 -0.58
C GLY A 589 -17.34 28.81 0.04
N LEU A 590 -18.12 28.02 -0.70
CA LEU A 590 -18.63 26.71 -0.29
C LEU A 590 -17.70 25.58 -0.77
N VAL A 591 -17.69 24.47 -0.04
CA VAL A 591 -16.97 23.25 -0.36
C VAL A 591 -17.83 22.40 -1.31
N PRO A 592 -17.45 22.27 -2.60
CA PRO A 592 -18.22 21.46 -3.56
C PRO A 592 -18.12 19.97 -3.27
N THR A 593 -18.94 19.18 -3.99
CA THR A 593 -18.85 17.71 -3.97
C THR A 593 -17.43 17.21 -4.32
N ASP A 594 -17.03 16.10 -3.73
CA ASP A 594 -15.70 15.46 -3.92
C ASP A 594 -14.53 16.44 -3.66
N THR A 595 -14.66 17.28 -2.64
CA THR A 595 -13.65 18.29 -2.28
C THR A 595 -13.37 18.25 -0.78
N THR A 596 -12.08 18.29 -0.42
CA THR A 596 -11.61 18.39 0.97
C THR A 596 -10.90 19.71 1.18
N VAL A 597 -11.24 20.38 2.29
CA VAL A 597 -10.67 21.68 2.68
C VAL A 597 -10.09 21.59 4.09
N TRP A 598 -8.90 22.16 4.28
CA TRP A 598 -8.34 22.45 5.60
C TRP A 598 -8.47 23.94 5.88
N ALA A 599 -8.96 24.28 7.05
CA ALA A 599 -9.10 25.66 7.45
C ALA A 599 -8.72 25.84 8.94
N ARG A 600 -8.16 26.99 9.30
CA ARG A 600 -8.01 27.39 10.70
C ARG A 600 -9.37 27.73 11.25
N TRP A 601 -9.68 27.21 12.42
CA TRP A 601 -10.96 27.45 13.08
C TRP A 601 -10.71 27.79 14.56
N SER A 602 -10.98 29.04 14.94
CA SER A 602 -10.72 29.59 16.29
C SER A 602 -11.98 29.62 17.17
#